data_1dc69b1b145122145f592f553a27e0c0
#
_entry.id   1dc69b1b145122145f592f553a27e0c0
#
_cell.length_a   1.000
_cell.length_b   1.000
_cell.length_c   1.000
_cell.angle_alpha   90.00
_cell.angle_beta   90.00
_cell.angle_gamma   90.00
#
_symmetry.space_group_name_H-M   'P 1'
#
loop_
_entity.id
_entity.type
_entity.pdbx_description
1 polymer ?
#
loop_
_entity_poly.entity_id
_entity_poly.type
_entity_poly.pdbx_seq_one_letter_code
_entity_poly.pdbx_strand_id
1 'polypeptide(L)'
;MNKGISKREKKQEGRELENRCWQFLKPILEELHQKVDRRLVKTLLDLVLVILMHRHRNNGLLLSELGDHLLGGERGPAGVKRIARLLHSLKWESALILNYLWKRANEKVQDLARQKEEAYVIWDESVLEKSESLQPEGLCAVRSTKAARLKRIKPGYFNPPSGRPIFVPGFNWLQVLVTGLKGAPVLAHLCWWTTRGEQASQRRVEQGKILKQVKKLWGSKVIHIWDRGFAGSPWTSLALDHHLRFILRWNKNYHLVGPDGRKHAVWKISCGKRSWDHRMIWDARRRCHRKTGVLALPIRLPEDERQLFLVVSRPGYGRKPWYLITTEPVYHAEQAWKIVLAYARRWQIEMSLRFTKSEMAFESPRLRGWEARRKFLLIASLAYAFLLSLLTNTDFLFNLISRYCHRTGKWSRDSSAPLYRLRLAISRLWLSFRPHSLPSLTSG
;
A
#
# COMPACT_ATOMS: atom_id res chain seq x y z
N MET A 1 0.74 -39.98 -0.25
CA MET A 1 2.21 -39.76 -0.08
C MET A 1 2.62 -38.57 -0.95
N ASN A 2 2.94 -37.40 -0.41
CA ASN A 2 3.51 -36.31 -1.20
C ASN A 2 4.94 -36.69 -1.57
N LYS A 3 5.18 -37.06 -2.82
CA LYS A 3 6.54 -37.21 -3.35
C LYS A 3 7.26 -35.88 -3.12
N GLY A 4 8.37 -35.89 -2.37
CA GLY A 4 9.16 -34.70 -2.09
C GLY A 4 9.58 -34.01 -3.40
N ILE A 5 9.51 -32.68 -3.46
CA ILE A 5 9.92 -31.89 -4.62
C ILE A 5 11.40 -32.16 -4.91
N SER A 6 11.73 -32.58 -6.12
CA SER A 6 13.11 -32.89 -6.51
C SER A 6 13.99 -31.64 -6.55
N LYS A 7 15.32 -31.79 -6.38
CA LYS A 7 16.28 -30.68 -6.52
C LYS A 7 16.18 -30.01 -7.91
N ARG A 8 15.89 -30.78 -8.95
CA ARG A 8 15.76 -30.29 -10.35
C ARG A 8 14.53 -29.37 -10.47
N GLU A 9 13.37 -29.77 -9.94
CA GLU A 9 12.15 -28.97 -9.95
C GLU A 9 12.32 -27.68 -9.15
N LYS A 10 12.92 -27.72 -7.95
CA LYS A 10 13.21 -26.51 -7.17
C LYS A 10 14.10 -25.53 -7.91
N LYS A 11 15.11 -26.04 -8.64
CA LYS A 11 16.02 -25.23 -9.45
C LYS A 11 15.28 -24.58 -10.62
N GLN A 12 14.38 -25.30 -11.28
CA GLN A 12 13.59 -24.80 -12.39
C GLN A 12 12.61 -23.71 -11.93
N GLU A 13 11.84 -23.97 -10.87
CA GLU A 13 10.90 -22.99 -10.29
C GLU A 13 11.61 -21.75 -9.76
N GLY A 14 12.77 -21.93 -9.12
CA GLY A 14 13.61 -20.82 -8.66
C GLY A 14 14.07 -19.92 -9.78
N ARG A 15 14.52 -20.50 -10.91
CA ARG A 15 14.92 -19.75 -12.13
C ARG A 15 13.73 -19.06 -12.82
N GLU A 16 12.60 -19.73 -12.90
CA GLU A 16 11.39 -19.11 -13.44
C GLU A 16 10.99 -17.86 -12.64
N LEU A 17 11.00 -17.95 -11.32
CA LEU A 17 10.70 -16.81 -10.45
C LEU A 17 11.74 -15.69 -10.58
N GLU A 18 13.03 -16.03 -10.73
CA GLU A 18 14.08 -15.05 -11.01
C GLU A 18 13.84 -14.33 -12.33
N ASN A 19 13.54 -15.07 -13.38
CA ASN A 19 13.23 -14.50 -14.70
C ASN A 19 12.03 -13.57 -14.64
N ARG A 20 10.96 -13.94 -13.91
CA ARG A 20 9.80 -13.06 -13.68
C ARG A 20 10.20 -11.78 -12.94
N CYS A 21 11.06 -11.88 -11.93
CA CYS A 21 11.56 -10.72 -11.21
C CYS A 21 12.42 -9.83 -12.10
N TRP A 22 13.30 -10.43 -12.91
CA TRP A 22 14.12 -9.70 -13.86
C TRP A 22 13.26 -9.00 -14.93
N GLN A 23 12.29 -9.67 -15.52
CA GLN A 23 11.37 -9.06 -16.50
C GLN A 23 10.58 -7.89 -15.88
N PHE A 24 10.15 -8.05 -14.63
CA PHE A 24 9.48 -6.98 -13.90
C PHE A 24 10.38 -5.77 -13.70
N LEU A 25 11.66 -5.97 -13.39
CA LEU A 25 12.62 -4.90 -13.12
C LEU A 25 13.35 -4.39 -14.36
N LYS A 26 13.32 -5.13 -15.47
CA LYS A 26 14.08 -4.81 -16.70
C LYS A 26 13.98 -3.33 -17.10
N PRO A 27 12.81 -2.69 -17.20
CA PRO A 27 12.73 -1.30 -17.65
C PRO A 27 13.49 -0.32 -16.74
N ILE A 28 13.43 -0.52 -15.42
CA ILE A 28 14.14 0.36 -14.47
C ILE A 28 15.64 0.05 -14.45
N LEU A 29 16.04 -1.21 -14.67
CA LEU A 29 17.46 -1.58 -14.74
C LEU A 29 18.12 -1.00 -15.99
N GLU A 30 17.43 -0.98 -17.11
CA GLU A 30 17.88 -0.36 -18.36
C GLU A 30 18.05 1.16 -18.20
N GLU A 31 17.05 1.84 -17.61
CA GLU A 31 17.14 3.28 -17.32
C GLU A 31 18.28 3.60 -16.33
N LEU A 32 18.45 2.76 -15.30
CA LEU A 32 19.54 2.93 -14.34
C LEU A 32 20.91 2.70 -15.01
N HIS A 33 21.01 1.76 -15.96
CA HIS A 33 22.26 1.44 -16.67
C HIS A 33 22.78 2.62 -17.49
N GLN A 34 21.91 3.50 -17.96
CA GLN A 34 22.31 4.74 -18.64
C GLN A 34 22.99 5.76 -17.71
N LYS A 35 22.80 5.62 -16.39
CA LYS A 35 23.26 6.59 -15.38
C LYS A 35 24.43 6.09 -14.55
N VAL A 36 24.52 4.78 -14.32
CA VAL A 36 25.53 4.17 -13.45
C VAL A 36 26.16 2.94 -14.10
N ASP A 37 27.31 2.55 -13.56
CA ASP A 37 28.02 1.36 -14.02
C ASP A 37 27.21 0.05 -13.79
N ARG A 38 27.53 -0.98 -14.56
CA ARG A 38 26.89 -2.30 -14.54
C ARG A 38 26.91 -2.96 -13.15
N ARG A 39 27.95 -2.68 -12.33
CA ARG A 39 28.07 -3.25 -10.99
C ARG A 39 27.00 -2.70 -10.05
N LEU A 40 26.67 -1.42 -10.16
CA LEU A 40 25.60 -0.79 -9.38
C LEU A 40 24.21 -1.25 -9.83
N VAL A 41 24.00 -1.40 -11.15
CA VAL A 41 22.75 -1.97 -11.69
C VAL A 41 22.55 -3.40 -11.16
N LYS A 42 23.58 -4.24 -11.25
CA LYS A 42 23.53 -5.58 -10.66
C LYS A 42 23.28 -5.54 -9.15
N THR A 43 23.83 -4.56 -8.43
CA THR A 43 23.60 -4.42 -7.00
C THR A 43 22.14 -4.11 -6.67
N LEU A 44 21.46 -3.27 -7.45
CA LEU A 44 20.04 -3.00 -7.27
C LEU A 44 19.21 -4.28 -7.42
N LEU A 45 19.46 -5.04 -8.47
CA LEU A 45 18.76 -6.28 -8.74
C LEU A 45 19.00 -7.32 -7.65
N ASP A 46 20.27 -7.58 -7.32
CA ASP A 46 20.65 -8.51 -6.25
C ASP A 46 20.02 -8.11 -4.91
N LEU A 47 19.96 -6.80 -4.62
CA LEU A 47 19.36 -6.29 -3.40
C LEU A 47 17.84 -6.54 -3.35
N VAL A 48 17.12 -6.37 -4.46
CA VAL A 48 15.69 -6.72 -4.53
C VAL A 48 15.48 -8.21 -4.28
N LEU A 49 16.30 -9.08 -4.89
CA LEU A 49 16.22 -10.52 -4.69
C LEU A 49 16.51 -10.92 -3.24
N VAL A 50 17.54 -10.32 -2.63
CA VAL A 50 17.88 -10.58 -1.23
C VAL A 50 16.77 -10.11 -0.29
N ILE A 51 16.16 -8.94 -0.52
CA ILE A 51 15.03 -8.44 0.27
C ILE A 51 13.81 -9.39 0.18
N LEU A 52 13.58 -10.00 -0.98
CA LEU A 52 12.50 -10.99 -1.15
C LEU A 52 12.83 -12.31 -0.43
N MET A 53 14.08 -12.76 -0.50
CA MET A 53 14.56 -14.00 0.08
C MET A 53 14.70 -13.90 1.61
N HIS A 54 15.36 -12.85 2.11
CA HIS A 54 15.59 -12.66 3.54
C HIS A 54 14.33 -12.13 4.23
N ARG A 55 13.74 -12.98 5.08
CA ARG A 55 12.49 -12.68 5.76
C ARG A 55 12.70 -12.56 7.26
N HIS A 56 13.01 -11.36 7.73
CA HIS A 56 13.12 -11.06 9.15
C HIS A 56 12.28 -9.81 9.51
N ARG A 57 11.31 -9.94 10.41
CA ARG A 57 10.34 -8.87 10.69
C ARG A 57 10.94 -7.63 11.35
N ASN A 58 11.95 -7.83 12.17
CA ASN A 58 12.57 -6.75 12.94
C ASN A 58 13.84 -6.20 12.26
N ASN A 59 14.58 -7.05 11.55
CA ASN A 59 15.91 -6.74 11.00
C ASN A 59 15.99 -6.92 9.48
N GLY A 60 14.86 -7.15 8.80
CA GLY A 60 14.81 -7.52 7.38
C GLY A 60 15.43 -6.52 6.41
N LEU A 61 15.64 -5.27 6.82
CA LEU A 61 16.28 -4.23 6.03
C LEU A 61 17.53 -3.66 6.76
N LEU A 62 18.17 -4.40 7.64
CA LEU A 62 19.51 -4.03 8.12
C LEU A 62 20.54 -4.31 7.04
N LEU A 63 21.44 -3.36 6.80
CA LEU A 63 22.47 -3.51 5.76
C LEU A 63 23.45 -4.65 6.07
N SER A 64 23.75 -4.93 7.36
CA SER A 64 24.55 -6.07 7.78
C SER A 64 23.95 -7.37 7.30
N GLU A 65 22.69 -7.62 7.64
CA GLU A 65 21.95 -8.82 7.25
C GLU A 65 21.88 -8.99 5.72
N LEU A 66 21.54 -7.89 5.03
CA LEU A 66 21.44 -7.93 3.58
C LEU A 66 22.80 -8.08 2.91
N GLY A 67 23.87 -7.54 3.49
CA GLY A 67 25.24 -7.70 3.01
C GLY A 67 25.70 -9.15 3.08
N ASP A 68 25.40 -9.84 4.18
CA ASP A 68 25.70 -11.26 4.38
C ASP A 68 24.95 -12.14 3.39
N HIS A 69 23.66 -11.85 3.17
CA HIS A 69 22.87 -12.56 2.18
C HIS A 69 23.29 -12.27 0.74
N LEU A 70 23.87 -11.09 0.48
CA LEU A 70 24.32 -10.67 -0.85
C LEU A 70 25.61 -11.41 -1.29
N LEU A 71 26.62 -11.49 -0.42
CA LEU A 71 27.95 -12.00 -0.76
C LEU A 71 28.39 -13.22 0.06
N GLY A 72 27.59 -13.68 1.02
CA GLY A 72 27.93 -14.70 2.01
C GLY A 72 28.50 -14.08 3.29
N GLY A 73 28.37 -14.77 4.42
CA GLY A 73 28.75 -14.26 5.76
C GLY A 73 30.18 -13.78 5.87
N GLU A 74 31.14 -14.53 5.29
CA GLU A 74 32.55 -14.16 5.26
C GLU A 74 32.83 -12.80 4.55
N ARG A 75 31.98 -12.43 3.61
CA ARG A 75 32.08 -11.20 2.82
C ARG A 75 30.98 -10.19 3.16
N GLY A 76 30.28 -10.36 4.26
CA GLY A 76 29.21 -9.47 4.70
C GLY A 76 29.60 -7.99 4.71
N PRO A 77 30.75 -7.58 5.28
CA PRO A 77 31.20 -6.18 5.23
C PRO A 77 31.38 -5.63 3.81
N ALA A 78 31.86 -6.45 2.88
CA ALA A 78 31.97 -6.06 1.47
C ALA A 78 30.59 -5.91 0.80
N GLY A 79 29.62 -6.76 1.18
CA GLY A 79 28.23 -6.66 0.77
C GLY A 79 27.59 -5.35 1.24
N VAL A 80 27.80 -4.98 2.51
CA VAL A 80 27.35 -3.68 3.06
C VAL A 80 27.94 -2.52 2.29
N LYS A 81 29.27 -2.51 2.06
CA LYS A 81 29.94 -1.45 1.27
C LYS A 81 29.37 -1.36 -0.15
N ARG A 82 29.04 -2.49 -0.77
CA ARG A 82 28.45 -2.53 -2.11
C ARG A 82 27.07 -1.91 -2.13
N ILE A 83 26.22 -2.22 -1.16
CA ILE A 83 24.88 -1.61 -1.01
C ILE A 83 25.03 -0.12 -0.74
N ALA A 84 25.90 0.28 0.21
CA ALA A 84 26.13 1.68 0.54
C ALA A 84 26.57 2.51 -0.68
N ARG A 85 27.46 1.99 -1.54
CA ARG A 85 27.85 2.67 -2.79
C ARG A 85 26.68 2.91 -3.72
N LEU A 86 25.75 1.98 -3.84
CA LEU A 86 24.52 2.17 -4.62
C LEU A 86 23.66 3.30 -4.02
N LEU A 87 23.44 3.28 -2.71
CA LEU A 87 22.54 4.23 -2.03
C LEU A 87 23.12 5.65 -2.00
N HIS A 88 24.42 5.81 -1.85
CA HIS A 88 25.11 7.11 -1.79
C HIS A 88 25.55 7.63 -3.17
N SER A 89 25.34 6.88 -4.25
CA SER A 89 25.66 7.35 -5.61
C SER A 89 24.83 8.57 -5.97
N LEU A 90 25.46 9.66 -6.35
CA LEU A 90 24.81 10.88 -6.85
C LEU A 90 24.39 10.80 -8.32
N LYS A 91 24.79 9.72 -9.02
CA LYS A 91 24.48 9.52 -10.45
C LYS A 91 23.03 9.11 -10.72
N TRP A 92 22.27 8.78 -9.70
CA TRP A 92 20.85 8.44 -9.82
C TRP A 92 20.05 8.95 -8.63
N GLU A 93 18.78 9.21 -8.86
CA GLU A 93 17.85 9.77 -7.88
C GLU A 93 16.71 8.81 -7.57
N SER A 94 16.13 8.95 -6.40
CA SER A 94 14.94 8.19 -5.98
C SER A 94 13.72 8.39 -6.91
N ALA A 95 13.68 9.49 -7.65
CA ALA A 95 12.66 9.77 -8.67
C ALA A 95 12.57 8.69 -9.76
N LEU A 96 13.69 8.06 -10.12
CA LEU A 96 13.74 6.96 -11.08
C LEU A 96 12.80 5.81 -10.69
N ILE A 97 12.82 5.39 -9.43
CA ILE A 97 11.93 4.31 -8.94
C ILE A 97 10.48 4.81 -8.88
N LEU A 98 10.25 6.04 -8.43
CA LEU A 98 8.90 6.60 -8.38
C LEU A 98 8.28 6.70 -9.77
N ASN A 99 9.02 7.13 -10.77
CA ASN A 99 8.56 7.21 -12.17
C ASN A 99 8.21 5.82 -12.71
N TYR A 100 9.03 4.82 -12.41
CA TYR A 100 8.72 3.42 -12.76
C TYR A 100 7.42 2.94 -12.13
N LEU A 101 7.20 3.21 -10.83
CA LEU A 101 5.95 2.84 -10.15
C LEU A 101 4.73 3.55 -10.77
N TRP A 102 4.85 4.86 -11.08
CA TRP A 102 3.81 5.61 -11.79
C TRP A 102 3.51 5.03 -13.17
N LYS A 103 4.53 4.65 -13.94
CA LYS A 103 4.36 3.98 -15.24
C LYS A 103 3.57 2.69 -15.10
N ARG A 104 3.93 1.83 -14.16
CA ARG A 104 3.20 0.58 -13.87
C ARG A 104 1.75 0.84 -13.45
N ALA A 105 1.52 1.86 -12.63
CA ALA A 105 0.17 2.24 -12.24
C ALA A 105 -0.65 2.78 -13.41
N ASN A 106 -0.03 3.53 -14.32
CA ASN A 106 -0.67 4.02 -15.54
C ASN A 106 -1.06 2.87 -16.48
N GLU A 107 -0.19 1.88 -16.67
CA GLU A 107 -0.51 0.65 -17.40
C GLU A 107 -1.76 -0.01 -16.83
N LYS A 108 -1.85 -0.14 -15.48
CA LYS A 108 -3.05 -0.70 -14.82
C LYS A 108 -4.32 0.12 -15.07
N VAL A 109 -4.23 1.45 -15.04
CA VAL A 109 -5.38 2.34 -15.36
C VAL A 109 -5.83 2.13 -16.80
N GLN A 110 -4.88 2.04 -17.74
CA GLN A 110 -5.20 1.80 -19.16
C GLN A 110 -5.80 0.41 -19.38
N ASP A 111 -5.31 -0.63 -18.68
CA ASP A 111 -5.85 -1.98 -18.77
C ASP A 111 -7.30 -2.03 -18.28
N LEU A 112 -7.59 -1.40 -17.15
CA LEU A 112 -8.96 -1.31 -16.63
C LEU A 112 -9.87 -0.55 -17.60
N ALA A 113 -9.40 0.56 -18.18
CA ALA A 113 -10.16 1.32 -19.16
C ALA A 113 -10.48 0.48 -20.42
N ARG A 114 -9.51 -0.33 -20.93
CA ARG A 114 -9.74 -1.27 -22.03
C ARG A 114 -10.79 -2.33 -21.72
N GLN A 115 -10.83 -2.76 -20.45
CA GLN A 115 -11.83 -3.71 -19.94
C GLN A 115 -13.18 -3.04 -19.60
N LYS A 116 -13.32 -1.73 -19.82
CA LYS A 116 -14.48 -0.91 -19.42
C LYS A 116 -14.76 -0.98 -17.90
N GLU A 117 -13.72 -1.17 -17.11
CA GLU A 117 -13.76 -1.16 -15.64
C GLU A 117 -13.28 0.17 -15.07
N GLU A 118 -13.88 0.57 -13.94
CA GLU A 118 -13.43 1.76 -13.21
C GLU A 118 -12.10 1.52 -12.50
N ALA A 119 -11.22 2.50 -12.60
CA ALA A 119 -9.96 2.52 -11.87
C ALA A 119 -10.10 3.32 -10.56
N TYR A 120 -9.72 2.71 -9.46
CA TYR A 120 -9.76 3.31 -8.12
C TYR A 120 -8.34 3.64 -7.64
N VAL A 121 -8.15 4.86 -7.17
CA VAL A 121 -6.89 5.34 -6.59
C VAL A 121 -7.07 5.48 -5.08
N ILE A 122 -6.50 4.58 -4.32
CA ILE A 122 -6.66 4.49 -2.87
C ILE A 122 -5.48 5.17 -2.19
N TRP A 123 -5.76 6.11 -1.28
CA TRP A 123 -4.78 6.85 -0.51
C TRP A 123 -4.90 6.51 0.97
N ASP A 124 -3.77 6.31 1.63
CA ASP A 124 -3.73 6.25 3.09
C ASP A 124 -2.38 6.71 3.62
N GLU A 125 -2.40 7.14 4.87
CA GLU A 125 -1.25 7.67 5.58
C GLU A 125 -0.89 6.80 6.76
N SER A 126 0.40 6.79 7.07
CA SER A 126 0.94 6.09 8.21
C SER A 126 2.20 6.80 8.72
N VAL A 127 2.89 6.16 9.63
CA VAL A 127 4.17 6.64 10.15
C VAL A 127 5.17 5.49 10.18
N LEU A 128 6.46 5.78 10.00
CA LEU A 128 7.55 4.87 10.30
C LEU A 128 8.13 5.26 11.65
N GLU A 129 7.96 4.40 12.65
CA GLU A 129 8.43 4.63 14.01
C GLU A 129 9.90 4.23 14.13
N LYS A 130 10.71 5.09 14.75
CA LYS A 130 12.16 4.93 14.93
C LYS A 130 12.54 5.07 16.40
N SER A 131 11.86 4.33 17.27
CA SER A 131 12.05 4.40 18.72
C SER A 131 13.47 4.00 19.19
N GLU A 132 14.20 3.25 18.37
CA GLU A 132 15.51 2.67 18.75
C GLU A 132 16.71 3.52 18.31
N SER A 133 16.52 4.61 17.58
CA SER A 133 17.62 5.43 17.08
C SER A 133 17.21 6.89 16.94
N LEU A 134 17.98 7.78 17.54
CA LEU A 134 17.81 9.24 17.47
C LEU A 134 18.73 9.91 16.45
N GLN A 135 19.53 9.16 15.71
CA GLN A 135 20.54 9.71 14.77
C GLN A 135 20.10 9.89 13.32
N PRO A 136 18.99 9.30 12.82
CA PRO A 136 18.58 9.53 11.44
C PRO A 136 18.21 10.99 11.18
N GLU A 137 18.72 11.53 10.07
CA GLU A 137 18.37 12.85 9.59
C GLU A 137 16.84 13.00 9.40
N GLY A 138 16.30 14.17 9.80
CA GLY A 138 14.90 14.50 9.63
C GLY A 138 13.93 13.75 10.56
N LEU A 139 14.39 13.17 11.67
CA LEU A 139 13.47 12.58 12.66
C LEU A 139 12.55 13.65 13.23
N CYS A 140 11.24 13.40 13.16
CA CYS A 140 10.22 14.25 13.77
C CYS A 140 9.32 13.45 14.73
N ALA A 141 8.57 14.15 15.55
CA ALA A 141 7.58 13.53 16.42
C ALA A 141 6.40 13.02 15.60
N VAL A 142 6.17 11.71 15.60
CA VAL A 142 5.03 11.07 14.93
C VAL A 142 4.14 10.38 15.95
N ARG A 143 2.83 10.37 15.70
CA ARG A 143 1.87 9.68 16.57
C ARG A 143 2.07 8.18 16.45
N SER A 144 2.40 7.50 17.56
CA SER A 144 2.63 6.06 17.58
C SER A 144 1.37 5.28 17.19
N THR A 145 1.50 4.52 16.11
CA THR A 145 0.45 3.57 15.68
C THR A 145 0.49 2.29 16.51
N LYS A 146 1.68 1.91 17.02
CA LYS A 146 1.86 0.76 17.91
C LYS A 146 1.16 0.99 19.25
N ALA A 147 1.37 2.15 19.86
CA ALA A 147 0.69 2.54 21.11
C ALA A 147 -0.82 2.62 20.95
N ALA A 148 -1.31 3.24 19.88
CA ALA A 148 -2.74 3.30 19.56
C ALA A 148 -3.35 1.90 19.35
N ARG A 149 -2.58 0.97 18.79
CA ARG A 149 -2.99 -0.44 18.60
C ARG A 149 -3.06 -1.17 19.94
N LEU A 150 -2.05 -1.02 20.80
CA LEU A 150 -2.02 -1.67 22.12
C LEU A 150 -3.20 -1.24 22.99
N LYS A 151 -3.51 0.05 23.03
CA LYS A 151 -4.69 0.57 23.75
C LYS A 151 -6.00 -0.11 23.28
N ARG A 152 -6.11 -0.42 21.99
CA ARG A 152 -7.31 -1.04 21.40
C ARG A 152 -7.40 -2.54 21.65
N ILE A 153 -6.26 -3.25 21.64
CA ILE A 153 -6.23 -4.72 21.72
C ILE A 153 -6.25 -5.21 23.16
N LYS A 154 -5.63 -4.46 24.07
CA LYS A 154 -5.53 -4.77 25.49
C LYS A 154 -5.99 -3.57 26.31
N PRO A 155 -7.30 -3.26 26.32
CA PRO A 155 -7.83 -2.20 27.16
C PRO A 155 -7.55 -2.51 28.63
N GLY A 156 -7.06 -1.52 29.37
CA GLY A 156 -6.64 -1.70 30.77
C GLY A 156 -5.17 -2.08 30.97
N TYR A 157 -4.52 -2.73 30.00
CA TYR A 157 -3.10 -3.11 30.08
C TYR A 157 -2.14 -2.00 29.65
N PHE A 158 -2.59 -1.13 28.77
CA PHE A 158 -1.83 -0.01 28.25
C PHE A 158 -2.72 1.21 28.16
N ASN A 159 -2.74 1.98 29.22
CA ASN A 159 -3.37 3.30 29.27
C ASN A 159 -2.27 4.34 29.37
N PRO A 160 -2.10 5.21 28.35
CA PRO A 160 -1.26 6.39 28.54
C PRO A 160 -1.77 7.18 29.75
N PRO A 161 -0.93 7.62 30.67
CA PRO A 161 -1.35 8.26 31.93
C PRO A 161 -2.30 9.44 31.72
N SER A 162 -2.19 10.15 30.60
CA SER A 162 -3.01 11.33 30.27
C SER A 162 -4.15 11.06 29.29
N GLY A 163 -4.36 9.82 28.83
CA GLY A 163 -5.27 9.52 27.71
C GLY A 163 -4.84 10.16 26.36
N ARG A 164 -3.78 10.94 26.33
CA ARG A 164 -3.26 11.65 25.16
C ARG A 164 -2.56 10.70 24.18
N PRO A 165 -2.44 11.06 22.90
CA PRO A 165 -1.64 10.30 21.94
C PRO A 165 -0.17 10.26 22.36
N ILE A 166 0.46 9.08 22.22
CA ILE A 166 1.90 8.94 22.41
C ILE A 166 2.59 9.33 21.11
N PHE A 167 3.60 10.19 21.22
CA PHE A 167 4.48 10.56 20.12
C PHE A 167 5.85 9.90 20.31
N VAL A 168 6.40 9.45 19.20
CA VAL A 168 7.72 8.79 19.11
C VAL A 168 8.51 9.38 17.95
N PRO A 169 9.86 9.28 17.96
CA PRO A 169 10.66 9.64 16.79
C PRO A 169 10.27 8.82 15.56
N GLY A 170 10.17 9.48 14.40
CA GLY A 170 9.79 8.77 13.17
C GLY A 170 9.66 9.68 11.97
N PHE A 171 9.03 9.14 10.93
CA PHE A 171 8.73 9.83 9.68
C PHE A 171 7.25 9.65 9.33
N ASN A 172 6.65 10.68 8.77
CA ASN A 172 5.33 10.56 8.16
C ASN A 172 5.45 9.82 6.82
N TRP A 173 4.40 9.13 6.43
CA TRP A 173 4.38 8.29 5.24
C TRP A 173 2.99 8.30 4.58
N LEU A 174 2.97 8.47 3.27
CA LEU A 174 1.77 8.33 2.45
C LEU A 174 2.01 7.27 1.37
N GLN A 175 1.01 6.46 1.10
CA GLN A 175 1.01 5.45 0.06
C GLN A 175 -0.20 5.61 -0.85
N VAL A 176 -0.01 5.33 -2.15
CA VAL A 176 -1.07 5.34 -3.15
C VAL A 176 -1.07 4.01 -3.90
N LEU A 177 -2.24 3.39 -3.98
CA LEU A 177 -2.47 2.17 -4.75
C LEU A 177 -3.49 2.44 -5.87
N VAL A 178 -3.32 1.75 -6.99
CA VAL A 178 -4.31 1.68 -8.08
C VAL A 178 -4.90 0.28 -8.13
N THR A 179 -6.22 0.18 -8.22
CA THR A 179 -6.93 -1.11 -8.31
C THR A 179 -8.23 -0.98 -9.09
N GLY A 180 -8.73 -2.09 -9.62
CA GLY A 180 -10.14 -2.22 -10.06
C GLY A 180 -11.05 -2.66 -8.92
N LEU A 181 -12.32 -2.91 -9.23
CA LEU A 181 -13.26 -3.50 -8.27
C LEU A 181 -12.81 -4.91 -7.84
N LYS A 182 -12.12 -5.62 -8.71
CA LYS A 182 -11.54 -6.94 -8.49
C LYS A 182 -10.02 -6.92 -8.73
N GLY A 183 -9.35 -8.02 -8.43
CA GLY A 183 -7.93 -8.22 -8.72
C GLY A 183 -6.97 -7.58 -7.72
N ALA A 184 -5.68 -7.75 -7.98
CA ALA A 184 -4.60 -7.24 -7.15
C ALA A 184 -4.38 -5.74 -7.38
N PRO A 185 -4.01 -4.98 -6.34
CA PRO A 185 -3.63 -3.58 -6.49
C PRO A 185 -2.22 -3.46 -7.08
N VAL A 186 -1.95 -2.31 -7.68
CA VAL A 186 -0.62 -1.88 -8.11
C VAL A 186 -0.17 -0.73 -7.22
N LEU A 187 1.09 -0.77 -6.78
CA LEU A 187 1.70 0.31 -6.03
C LEU A 187 2.03 1.45 -7.00
N ALA A 188 1.40 2.61 -6.79
CA ALA A 188 1.59 3.78 -7.65
C ALA A 188 2.63 4.75 -7.09
N HIS A 189 2.59 4.99 -5.77
CA HIS A 189 3.45 5.99 -5.15
C HIS A 189 3.66 5.73 -3.66
N LEU A 190 4.85 6.13 -3.19
CA LEU A 190 5.18 6.24 -1.77
C LEU A 190 5.94 7.55 -1.55
N CYS A 191 5.62 8.23 -0.46
CA CYS A 191 6.30 9.45 -0.08
C CYS A 191 6.48 9.44 1.44
N TRP A 192 7.67 9.82 1.87
CA TRP A 192 8.00 10.06 3.27
C TRP A 192 8.31 11.53 3.44
N TRP A 193 7.89 12.10 4.54
CA TRP A 193 8.23 13.48 4.88
C TRP A 193 8.45 13.64 6.37
N THR A 194 9.09 14.73 6.70
CA THR A 194 9.38 15.15 8.07
C THR A 194 8.93 16.59 8.28
N THR A 195 8.75 16.98 9.54
CA THR A 195 8.47 18.37 9.92
C THR A 195 9.70 19.08 10.47
N ARG A 196 10.91 18.46 10.35
CA ARG A 196 12.18 18.97 10.89
C ARG A 196 13.31 18.92 9.87
N GLY A 197 14.29 19.83 10.07
CA GLY A 197 15.50 19.90 9.26
C GLY A 197 15.27 20.49 7.87
N GLU A 198 16.29 20.40 7.00
CA GLU A 198 16.27 20.94 5.63
C GLU A 198 15.18 20.32 4.74
N GLN A 199 14.82 19.07 5.03
CA GLN A 199 13.78 18.33 4.30
C GLN A 199 12.38 18.52 4.90
N ALA A 200 12.20 19.58 5.74
CA ALA A 200 10.92 19.82 6.38
C ALA A 200 9.81 20.08 5.36
N SER A 201 8.69 19.41 5.55
CA SER A 201 7.50 19.56 4.73
C SER A 201 6.24 19.36 5.57
N GLN A 202 5.11 19.69 5.00
CA GLN A 202 3.82 19.56 5.64
C GLN A 202 2.95 18.54 4.91
N ARG A 203 2.08 17.91 5.67
CA ARG A 203 1.11 16.93 5.17
C ARG A 203 0.39 17.39 3.90
N ARG A 204 -0.18 18.59 3.91
CA ARG A 204 -0.97 19.12 2.79
C ARG A 204 -0.10 19.44 1.56
N VAL A 205 1.14 19.86 1.77
CA VAL A 205 2.10 20.08 0.70
C VAL A 205 2.39 18.76 -0.04
N GLU A 206 2.70 17.69 0.71
CA GLU A 206 2.98 16.39 0.10
C GLU A 206 1.74 15.77 -0.58
N GLN A 207 0.57 15.87 0.06
CA GLN A 207 -0.69 15.46 -0.55
C GLN A 207 -0.98 16.24 -1.84
N GLY A 208 -0.76 17.56 -1.85
CA GLY A 208 -0.96 18.42 -3.01
C GLY A 208 -0.04 18.09 -4.19
N LYS A 209 1.24 17.74 -3.93
CA LYS A 209 2.17 17.28 -4.98
C LYS A 209 1.64 16.04 -5.69
N ILE A 210 1.19 15.06 -4.90
CA ILE A 210 0.65 13.80 -5.44
C ILE A 210 -0.66 14.06 -6.19
N LEU A 211 -1.53 14.91 -5.65
CA LEU A 211 -2.80 15.28 -6.28
C LEU A 211 -2.58 15.90 -7.67
N LYS A 212 -1.64 16.83 -7.79
CA LYS A 212 -1.24 17.43 -9.07
C LYS A 212 -0.75 16.36 -10.06
N GLN A 213 0.07 15.41 -9.59
CA GLN A 213 0.59 14.33 -10.42
C GLN A 213 -0.54 13.40 -10.90
N VAL A 214 -1.44 12.99 -10.03
CA VAL A 214 -2.59 12.14 -10.39
C VAL A 214 -3.52 12.86 -11.36
N LYS A 215 -3.82 14.15 -11.12
CA LYS A 215 -4.62 14.97 -12.04
C LYS A 215 -3.97 15.03 -13.44
N LYS A 216 -2.67 15.25 -13.50
CA LYS A 216 -1.92 15.32 -14.77
C LYS A 216 -1.97 13.99 -15.53
N LEU A 217 -1.81 12.87 -14.83
CA LEU A 217 -1.75 11.54 -15.48
C LEU A 217 -3.13 10.98 -15.87
N TRP A 218 -4.11 11.13 -14.99
CA TRP A 218 -5.37 10.40 -15.13
C TRP A 218 -6.62 11.29 -15.14
N GLY A 219 -6.58 12.49 -14.53
CA GLY A 219 -7.72 13.40 -14.47
C GLY A 219 -8.99 12.73 -13.96
N SER A 220 -10.07 12.82 -14.73
CA SER A 220 -11.37 12.20 -14.42
C SER A 220 -11.47 10.70 -14.74
N LYS A 221 -10.42 10.08 -15.27
CA LYS A 221 -10.42 8.64 -15.62
C LYS A 221 -10.40 7.73 -14.41
N VAL A 222 -10.14 8.25 -13.22
CA VAL A 222 -10.03 7.49 -11.98
C VAL A 222 -10.94 8.04 -10.89
N ILE A 223 -11.33 7.18 -9.95
CA ILE A 223 -12.08 7.56 -8.76
C ILE A 223 -11.16 7.44 -7.54
N HIS A 224 -10.97 8.54 -6.82
CA HIS A 224 -10.18 8.57 -5.61
C HIS A 224 -10.95 7.97 -4.44
N ILE A 225 -10.30 7.14 -3.62
CA ILE A 225 -10.88 6.58 -2.40
C ILE A 225 -10.09 7.06 -1.21
N TRP A 226 -10.75 7.80 -0.31
CA TRP A 226 -10.16 8.35 0.90
C TRP A 226 -10.90 7.88 2.16
N ASP A 227 -10.14 7.69 3.21
CA ASP A 227 -10.69 7.39 4.51
C ASP A 227 -11.16 8.66 5.25
N ARG A 228 -11.70 8.47 6.45
CA ARG A 228 -12.17 9.57 7.30
C ARG A 228 -11.07 10.55 7.72
N GLY A 229 -9.79 10.18 7.63
CA GLY A 229 -8.66 11.07 7.93
C GLY A 229 -8.51 12.22 6.92
N PHE A 230 -9.12 12.08 5.74
CA PHE A 230 -9.17 13.12 4.72
C PHE A 230 -10.47 13.97 4.81
N ALA A 231 -11.44 13.61 5.64
CA ALA A 231 -12.70 14.33 5.73
C ALA A 231 -12.52 15.75 6.27
N GLY A 232 -13.14 16.71 5.60
CA GLY A 232 -13.13 18.13 5.96
C GLY A 232 -13.13 19.02 4.72
N SER A 233 -13.74 20.22 4.86
CA SER A 233 -13.90 21.19 3.77
C SER A 233 -12.59 21.48 3.02
N PRO A 234 -11.45 21.78 3.67
CA PRO A 234 -10.24 22.16 2.93
C PRO A 234 -9.75 21.12 1.93
N TRP A 235 -9.88 19.81 2.26
CA TRP A 235 -9.49 18.75 1.34
C TRP A 235 -10.54 18.51 0.27
N THR A 236 -11.80 18.53 0.66
CA THR A 236 -12.91 18.27 -0.24
C THR A 236 -13.07 19.39 -1.27
N SER A 237 -12.95 20.65 -0.85
CA SER A 237 -12.96 21.81 -1.76
C SER A 237 -11.80 21.74 -2.76
N LEU A 238 -10.58 21.43 -2.29
CA LEU A 238 -9.43 21.23 -3.18
C LEU A 238 -9.68 20.13 -4.22
N ALA A 239 -10.28 19.02 -3.81
CA ALA A 239 -10.61 17.93 -4.73
C ALA A 239 -11.66 18.36 -5.77
N LEU A 240 -12.67 19.11 -5.35
CA LEU A 240 -13.71 19.65 -6.22
C LEU A 240 -13.17 20.72 -7.18
N ASP A 241 -12.28 21.60 -6.75
CA ASP A 241 -11.62 22.61 -7.59
C ASP A 241 -10.72 21.98 -8.65
N HIS A 242 -10.20 20.81 -8.35
CA HIS A 242 -9.47 20.00 -9.32
C HIS A 242 -10.36 19.10 -10.18
N HIS A 243 -11.68 19.15 -10.05
CA HIS A 243 -12.66 18.32 -10.76
C HIS A 243 -12.38 16.81 -10.62
N LEU A 244 -11.97 16.38 -9.43
CA LEU A 244 -11.67 14.98 -9.18
C LEU A 244 -12.93 14.19 -8.86
N ARG A 245 -12.99 12.98 -9.36
CA ARG A 245 -13.98 11.98 -8.97
C ARG A 245 -13.51 11.32 -7.68
N PHE A 246 -14.39 11.21 -6.66
CA PHE A 246 -13.97 10.62 -5.40
C PHE A 246 -15.10 9.91 -4.62
N ILE A 247 -14.68 9.04 -3.71
CA ILE A 247 -15.46 8.43 -2.64
C ILE A 247 -14.72 8.68 -1.34
N LEU A 248 -15.30 9.46 -0.44
CA LEU A 248 -14.69 9.86 0.83
C LEU A 248 -15.58 9.44 2.00
N ARG A 249 -15.01 8.71 2.97
CA ARG A 249 -15.73 8.40 4.18
C ARG A 249 -15.83 9.63 5.08
N TRP A 250 -17.07 10.05 5.37
CA TRP A 250 -17.36 11.23 6.16
C TRP A 250 -17.55 10.93 7.64
N ASN A 251 -17.31 11.92 8.48
CA ASN A 251 -17.59 11.79 9.92
C ASN A 251 -19.09 12.01 10.17
N LYS A 252 -19.71 11.12 10.94
CA LYS A 252 -21.14 11.18 11.23
C LYS A 252 -21.61 12.50 11.85
N ASN A 253 -20.74 13.19 12.58
CA ASN A 253 -21.03 14.44 13.29
C ASN A 253 -20.73 15.70 12.44
N TYR A 254 -20.04 15.55 11.30
CA TYR A 254 -19.80 16.70 10.42
C TYR A 254 -21.09 17.07 9.68
N HIS A 255 -21.27 18.36 9.43
CA HIS A 255 -22.45 18.91 8.83
C HIS A 255 -22.37 18.90 7.30
N LEU A 256 -23.50 18.66 6.68
CA LEU A 256 -23.75 18.81 5.24
C LEU A 256 -25.10 19.46 5.05
N VAL A 257 -25.36 20.03 3.89
CA VAL A 257 -26.66 20.52 3.51
C VAL A 257 -27.44 19.37 2.89
N GLY A 258 -28.58 19.03 3.48
CA GLY A 258 -29.44 17.94 3.03
C GLY A 258 -30.37 18.33 1.88
N PRO A 259 -31.23 17.39 1.42
CA PRO A 259 -32.22 17.65 0.36
C PRO A 259 -33.23 18.72 0.72
N ASP A 260 -33.42 19.00 2.02
CA ASP A 260 -34.29 20.06 2.54
C ASP A 260 -33.65 21.45 2.53
N GLY A 261 -32.44 21.57 1.99
CA GLY A 261 -31.68 22.82 1.95
C GLY A 261 -31.09 23.24 3.31
N ARG A 262 -31.26 22.46 4.36
CA ARG A 262 -30.80 22.79 5.71
C ARG A 262 -29.50 22.08 6.08
N LYS A 263 -28.71 22.73 6.94
CA LYS A 263 -27.45 22.18 7.45
C LYS A 263 -27.70 21.22 8.61
N HIS A 264 -27.35 19.95 8.44
CA HIS A 264 -27.51 18.89 9.44
C HIS A 264 -26.26 18.06 9.61
N ALA A 265 -26.09 17.47 10.79
CA ALA A 265 -25.11 16.39 10.97
C ALA A 265 -25.48 15.21 10.05
N VAL A 266 -24.49 14.60 9.43
CA VAL A 266 -24.68 13.56 8.39
C VAL A 266 -25.61 12.43 8.83
N TRP A 267 -25.50 11.98 10.08
CA TRP A 267 -26.37 10.92 10.60
C TRP A 267 -27.86 11.35 10.62
N LYS A 268 -28.15 12.64 10.89
CA LYS A 268 -29.51 13.18 10.88
C LYS A 268 -30.12 13.20 9.48
N ILE A 269 -29.33 13.51 8.45
CA ILE A 269 -29.78 13.54 7.04
C ILE A 269 -30.37 12.18 6.62
N SER A 270 -29.79 11.09 7.11
CA SER A 270 -30.24 9.73 6.79
C SER A 270 -31.18 9.11 7.83
N CYS A 271 -31.44 9.78 8.95
CA CYS A 271 -32.31 9.28 10.01
C CYS A 271 -33.74 9.12 9.50
N GLY A 272 -34.45 8.06 9.91
CA GLY A 272 -35.82 7.77 9.49
C GLY A 272 -36.00 7.32 8.02
N LYS A 273 -34.98 7.43 7.18
CA LYS A 273 -35.10 7.03 5.77
C LYS A 273 -34.86 5.52 5.61
N ARG A 274 -35.68 4.85 4.80
CA ARG A 274 -35.55 3.42 4.51
C ARG A 274 -34.39 3.16 3.54
N SER A 275 -33.73 1.99 3.67
CA SER A 275 -32.76 1.53 2.68
C SER A 275 -33.48 1.17 1.37
N TRP A 276 -32.86 1.48 0.25
CA TRP A 276 -33.39 1.18 -1.08
C TRP A 276 -33.28 -0.31 -1.42
N ASP A 277 -32.21 -0.96 -0.94
CA ASP A 277 -31.94 -2.37 -1.19
C ASP A 277 -31.11 -2.98 -0.04
N HIS A 278 -31.12 -4.32 0.06
CA HIS A 278 -30.39 -5.09 1.04
C HIS A 278 -29.67 -6.27 0.41
N ARG A 279 -28.38 -6.44 0.72
CA ARG A 279 -27.57 -7.58 0.28
C ARG A 279 -26.90 -8.29 1.45
N MET A 280 -26.66 -9.58 1.27
CA MET A 280 -25.87 -10.39 2.19
C MET A 280 -24.39 -10.18 1.89
N ILE A 281 -23.71 -9.43 2.74
CA ILE A 281 -22.27 -9.12 2.59
C ILE A 281 -21.46 -9.94 3.57
N TRP A 282 -20.40 -10.59 3.09
CA TRP A 282 -19.48 -11.36 3.93
C TRP A 282 -18.69 -10.45 4.88
N ASP A 283 -18.84 -10.68 6.18
CA ASP A 283 -18.05 -10.05 7.23
C ASP A 283 -16.86 -10.93 7.59
N ALA A 284 -15.71 -10.70 6.95
CA ALA A 284 -14.49 -11.47 7.18
C ALA A 284 -14.01 -11.47 8.65
N ARG A 285 -14.33 -10.43 9.43
CA ARG A 285 -13.95 -10.35 10.85
C ARG A 285 -14.79 -11.28 11.73
N ARG A 286 -16.10 -11.40 11.42
CA ARG A 286 -17.03 -12.26 12.18
C ARG A 286 -17.31 -13.59 11.49
N ARG A 287 -16.83 -13.77 10.25
CA ARG A 287 -17.02 -14.98 9.44
C ARG A 287 -18.49 -15.35 9.25
N CYS A 288 -19.30 -14.36 9.00
CA CYS A 288 -20.72 -14.57 8.71
C CYS A 288 -21.19 -13.60 7.63
N HIS A 289 -22.22 -14.00 6.94
CA HIS A 289 -22.96 -13.08 6.07
C HIS A 289 -23.83 -12.14 6.90
N ARG A 290 -23.90 -10.87 6.46
CA ARG A 290 -24.70 -9.85 7.11
C ARG A 290 -25.61 -9.17 6.11
N LYS A 291 -26.86 -9.05 6.48
CA LYS A 291 -27.80 -8.21 5.75
C LYS A 291 -27.37 -6.74 5.92
N THR A 292 -26.94 -6.14 4.81
CA THR A 292 -26.48 -4.74 4.78
C THR A 292 -27.41 -3.97 3.86
N GLY A 293 -27.95 -2.86 4.35
CA GLY A 293 -28.80 -1.98 3.56
C GLY A 293 -28.03 -0.80 2.98
N VAL A 294 -28.50 -0.26 1.85
CA VAL A 294 -27.94 0.95 1.23
C VAL A 294 -29.03 1.95 0.87
N LEU A 295 -28.68 3.23 0.95
CA LEU A 295 -29.47 4.33 0.41
C LEU A 295 -28.54 5.44 -0.05
N ALA A 296 -29.01 6.34 -0.90
CA ALA A 296 -28.29 7.56 -1.24
C ALA A 296 -29.21 8.79 -1.20
N LEU A 297 -28.59 9.96 -1.02
CA LEU A 297 -29.28 11.24 -0.94
C LEU A 297 -28.42 12.31 -1.62
N PRO A 298 -28.99 13.23 -2.39
CA PRO A 298 -28.27 14.40 -2.86
C PRO A 298 -27.92 15.30 -1.66
N ILE A 299 -26.72 15.81 -1.64
CA ILE A 299 -26.22 16.70 -0.59
C ILE A 299 -25.26 17.72 -1.20
N ARG A 300 -24.87 18.73 -0.41
CA ARG A 300 -23.79 19.63 -0.73
C ARG A 300 -22.97 19.97 0.54
N LEU A 301 -21.78 20.51 0.34
CA LEU A 301 -21.01 21.07 1.44
C LEU A 301 -21.66 22.38 1.89
N PRO A 302 -21.52 22.79 3.17
CA PRO A 302 -22.04 24.07 3.63
C PRO A 302 -21.44 25.30 2.92
N GLU A 303 -20.21 25.18 2.44
CA GLU A 303 -19.43 26.24 1.80
C GLU A 303 -19.32 26.09 0.27
N ASP A 304 -20.06 25.14 -0.33
CA ASP A 304 -19.92 24.79 -1.75
C ASP A 304 -21.26 24.38 -2.35
N GLU A 305 -21.66 25.02 -3.44
CA GLU A 305 -22.95 24.76 -4.08
C GLU A 305 -22.95 23.53 -4.99
N ARG A 306 -21.78 22.94 -5.26
CA ARG A 306 -21.67 21.74 -6.12
C ARG A 306 -22.38 20.55 -5.50
N GLN A 307 -23.19 19.89 -6.30
CA GLN A 307 -23.94 18.72 -5.87
C GLN A 307 -23.02 17.53 -5.66
N LEU A 308 -23.19 16.86 -4.52
CA LEU A 308 -22.59 15.60 -4.14
C LEU A 308 -23.68 14.60 -3.77
N PHE A 309 -23.29 13.34 -3.58
CA PHE A 309 -24.19 12.31 -3.07
C PHE A 309 -23.66 11.72 -1.77
N LEU A 310 -24.54 11.56 -0.80
CA LEU A 310 -24.31 10.83 0.44
C LEU A 310 -24.80 9.41 0.27
N VAL A 311 -23.91 8.45 0.19
CA VAL A 311 -24.25 7.02 0.21
C VAL A 311 -24.08 6.48 1.63
N VAL A 312 -25.13 5.88 2.17
CA VAL A 312 -25.13 5.31 3.53
C VAL A 312 -25.23 3.79 3.44
N SER A 313 -24.22 3.11 3.95
CA SER A 313 -24.23 1.65 4.11
C SER A 313 -24.54 1.31 5.56
N ARG A 314 -25.60 0.53 5.80
CA ARG A 314 -26.09 0.13 7.12
C ARG A 314 -25.89 -1.36 7.35
N PRO A 315 -24.72 -1.78 7.82
CA PRO A 315 -24.51 -3.17 8.22
C PRO A 315 -25.28 -3.43 9.53
N GLY A 316 -26.23 -4.31 9.49
CA GLY A 316 -27.01 -4.69 10.67
C GLY A 316 -26.15 -5.14 11.87
N TYR A 317 -26.79 -5.46 12.99
CA TYR A 317 -26.18 -6.06 14.19
C TYR A 317 -25.04 -5.26 14.85
N GLY A 318 -25.34 -3.98 15.21
CA GLY A 318 -24.45 -3.17 16.05
C GLY A 318 -23.19 -2.64 15.39
N ARG A 319 -22.99 -2.80 14.09
CA ARG A 319 -21.95 -2.09 13.36
C ARG A 319 -22.37 -0.68 13.00
N LYS A 320 -21.42 0.26 13.13
CA LYS A 320 -21.65 1.66 12.76
C LYS A 320 -21.81 1.79 11.25
N PRO A 321 -22.76 2.57 10.76
CA PRO A 321 -22.94 2.85 9.32
C PRO A 321 -21.68 3.49 8.72
N TRP A 322 -21.51 3.29 7.41
CA TRP A 322 -20.61 4.10 6.62
C TRP A 322 -21.40 5.25 6.00
N TYR A 323 -20.86 6.43 6.15
CA TYR A 323 -21.32 7.64 5.49
C TYR A 323 -20.28 7.99 4.44
N LEU A 324 -20.60 7.82 3.17
CA LEU A 324 -19.69 8.02 2.03
C LEU A 324 -20.21 9.20 1.22
N ILE A 325 -19.40 10.23 1.07
CA ILE A 325 -19.71 11.30 0.13
C ILE A 325 -18.98 11.04 -1.18
N THR A 326 -19.63 11.36 -2.30
CA THR A 326 -19.05 11.09 -3.62
C THR A 326 -19.51 12.12 -4.64
N THR A 327 -18.68 12.38 -5.63
CA THR A 327 -19.00 13.13 -6.85
C THR A 327 -19.77 12.29 -7.87
N GLU A 328 -19.78 10.95 -7.68
CA GLU A 328 -20.49 10.07 -8.61
C GLU A 328 -22.01 10.23 -8.44
N PRO A 329 -22.78 10.33 -9.53
CA PRO A 329 -24.23 10.39 -9.45
C PRO A 329 -24.80 9.05 -8.95
N VAL A 330 -25.73 9.12 -7.98
CA VAL A 330 -26.33 7.93 -7.37
C VAL A 330 -27.83 8.13 -7.26
N TYR A 331 -28.59 7.56 -8.19
CA TYR A 331 -30.04 7.67 -8.29
C TYR A 331 -30.79 6.38 -7.97
N HIS A 332 -30.10 5.23 -7.94
CA HIS A 332 -30.68 3.92 -7.66
C HIS A 332 -29.74 3.00 -6.89
N ALA A 333 -30.30 1.91 -6.39
CA ALA A 333 -29.60 0.98 -5.47
C ALA A 333 -28.30 0.39 -6.04
N GLU A 334 -28.28 0.03 -7.34
CA GLU A 334 -27.08 -0.55 -7.98
C GLU A 334 -25.89 0.43 -7.96
N GLN A 335 -26.14 1.71 -8.23
CA GLN A 335 -25.10 2.73 -8.15
C GLN A 335 -24.62 2.92 -6.71
N ALA A 336 -25.53 2.91 -5.72
CA ALA A 336 -25.16 2.97 -4.31
C ALA A 336 -24.29 1.77 -3.89
N TRP A 337 -24.62 0.56 -4.36
CA TRP A 337 -23.79 -0.62 -4.12
C TRP A 337 -22.42 -0.52 -4.77
N LYS A 338 -22.32 0.00 -5.99
CA LYS A 338 -21.03 0.24 -6.66
C LYS A 338 -20.11 1.11 -5.80
N ILE A 339 -20.64 2.19 -5.21
CA ILE A 339 -19.88 3.07 -4.30
C ILE A 339 -19.45 2.34 -3.03
N VAL A 340 -20.33 1.57 -2.39
CA VAL A 340 -20.01 0.82 -1.17
C VAL A 340 -18.94 -0.25 -1.43
N LEU A 341 -19.06 -1.00 -2.53
CA LEU A 341 -18.10 -2.03 -2.90
C LEU A 341 -16.75 -1.42 -3.30
N ALA A 342 -16.75 -0.32 -4.04
CA ALA A 342 -15.53 0.43 -4.35
C ALA A 342 -14.83 0.92 -3.08
N TYR A 343 -15.58 1.50 -2.13
CA TYR A 343 -15.01 1.92 -0.84
C TYR A 343 -14.45 0.74 -0.03
N ALA A 344 -15.06 -0.42 -0.11
CA ALA A 344 -14.55 -1.63 0.56
C ALA A 344 -13.13 -2.01 0.08
N ARG A 345 -12.76 -1.68 -1.17
CA ARG A 345 -11.40 -1.87 -1.70
C ARG A 345 -10.34 -1.07 -0.93
N ARG A 346 -10.72 -0.01 -0.22
CA ARG A 346 -9.82 0.76 0.64
C ARG A 346 -9.04 -0.11 1.63
N TRP A 347 -9.63 -1.23 2.06
CA TRP A 347 -8.93 -2.16 2.96
C TRP A 347 -7.59 -2.68 2.42
N GLN A 348 -7.40 -2.69 1.11
CA GLN A 348 -6.16 -3.12 0.50
C GLN A 348 -4.97 -2.25 0.89
N ILE A 349 -5.16 -0.94 1.04
CA ILE A 349 -4.05 -0.07 1.44
C ILE A 349 -3.67 -0.26 2.91
N GLU A 350 -4.64 -0.54 3.80
CA GLU A 350 -4.34 -0.91 5.19
C GLU A 350 -3.51 -2.20 5.26
N MET A 351 -3.86 -3.19 4.43
CA MET A 351 -3.10 -4.44 4.32
C MET A 351 -1.71 -4.21 3.73
N SER A 352 -1.59 -3.32 2.74
CA SER A 352 -0.32 -2.91 2.15
C SER A 352 0.60 -2.24 3.18
N LEU A 353 0.12 -1.23 3.88
CA LEU A 353 0.85 -0.55 4.95
C LEU A 353 1.26 -1.50 6.08
N ARG A 354 0.37 -2.42 6.45
CA ARG A 354 0.67 -3.43 7.45
C ARG A 354 1.75 -4.40 6.98
N PHE A 355 1.66 -4.86 5.73
CA PHE A 355 2.62 -5.80 5.16
C PHE A 355 4.01 -5.18 5.05
N THR A 356 4.11 -3.97 4.51
CA THR A 356 5.38 -3.28 4.33
C THR A 356 6.05 -2.97 5.67
N LYS A 357 5.30 -2.60 6.71
CA LYS A 357 5.85 -2.42 8.06
C LYS A 357 6.30 -3.72 8.71
N SER A 358 5.47 -4.76 8.65
CA SER A 358 5.72 -6.00 9.41
C SER A 358 6.55 -7.02 8.64
N GLU A 359 6.20 -7.32 7.39
CA GLU A 359 6.89 -8.37 6.62
C GLU A 359 8.09 -7.82 5.85
N MET A 360 8.00 -6.60 5.31
CA MET A 360 9.11 -5.95 4.61
C MET A 360 10.04 -5.19 5.56
N ALA A 361 9.70 -5.10 6.85
CA ALA A 361 10.49 -4.47 7.90
C ALA A 361 10.91 -3.01 7.60
N PHE A 362 10.03 -2.20 7.00
CA PHE A 362 10.33 -0.80 6.62
C PHE A 362 10.77 0.09 7.78
N GLU A 363 10.51 -0.31 9.01
CA GLU A 363 10.98 0.39 10.20
C GLU A 363 12.42 0.02 10.61
N SER A 364 13.01 -1.04 10.04
CA SER A 364 14.33 -1.55 10.46
C SER A 364 15.57 -0.83 9.89
N PRO A 365 15.57 -0.11 8.74
CA PRO A 365 16.78 0.52 8.23
C PRO A 365 17.42 1.49 9.22
N ARG A 366 18.74 1.38 9.43
CA ARG A 366 19.54 2.25 10.32
C ARG A 366 20.40 3.26 9.55
N LEU A 367 19.94 3.70 8.38
CA LEU A 367 20.61 4.70 7.57
C LEU A 367 20.44 6.10 8.17
N ARG A 368 21.53 6.88 8.28
CA ARG A 368 21.50 8.24 8.82
C ARG A 368 20.96 9.24 7.80
N GLY A 369 21.53 9.26 6.58
CA GLY A 369 21.17 10.24 5.55
C GLY A 369 19.78 10.03 4.98
N TRP A 370 19.08 11.13 4.73
CA TRP A 370 17.70 11.16 4.21
C TRP A 370 17.57 10.48 2.85
N GLU A 371 18.38 10.92 1.88
CA GLU A 371 18.25 10.42 0.51
C GLU A 371 18.67 8.95 0.38
N ALA A 372 19.73 8.52 1.08
CA ALA A 372 20.12 7.12 1.09
C ALA A 372 19.02 6.22 1.66
N ARG A 373 18.35 6.66 2.73
CA ARG A 373 17.20 5.96 3.32
C ARG A 373 16.03 5.92 2.35
N ARG A 374 15.72 7.04 1.69
CA ARG A 374 14.64 7.15 0.71
C ARG A 374 14.88 6.19 -0.46
N LYS A 375 16.07 6.18 -1.04
CA LYS A 375 16.46 5.22 -2.09
C LYS A 375 16.29 3.78 -1.63
N PHE A 376 16.74 3.47 -0.44
CA PHE A 376 16.66 2.12 0.10
C PHE A 376 15.22 1.63 0.32
N LEU A 377 14.36 2.47 0.91
CA LEU A 377 12.95 2.15 1.10
C LEU A 377 12.22 2.01 -0.24
N LEU A 378 12.60 2.78 -1.26
CA LEU A 378 12.05 2.65 -2.61
C LEU A 378 12.53 1.37 -3.29
N ILE A 379 13.78 0.94 -3.10
CA ILE A 379 14.24 -0.37 -3.59
C ILE A 379 13.45 -1.50 -2.89
N ALA A 380 13.21 -1.40 -1.59
CA ALA A 380 12.36 -2.36 -0.88
C ALA A 380 10.90 -2.31 -1.39
N SER A 381 10.44 -1.14 -1.85
CA SER A 381 9.12 -1.00 -2.48
C SER A 381 9.03 -1.66 -3.85
N LEU A 382 10.13 -1.74 -4.61
CA LEU A 382 10.18 -2.55 -5.85
C LEU A 382 9.98 -4.04 -5.55
N ALA A 383 10.62 -4.56 -4.50
CA ALA A 383 10.40 -5.93 -4.05
C ALA A 383 8.92 -6.17 -3.67
N TYR A 384 8.31 -5.21 -2.98
CA TYR A 384 6.88 -5.28 -2.65
C TYR A 384 5.99 -5.20 -3.90
N ALA A 385 6.28 -4.29 -4.83
CA ALA A 385 5.53 -4.15 -6.08
C ALA A 385 5.62 -5.43 -6.95
N PHE A 386 6.77 -6.08 -6.96
CA PHE A 386 6.92 -7.39 -7.60
C PHE A 386 6.04 -8.46 -6.95
N LEU A 387 5.99 -8.53 -5.61
CA LEU A 387 5.08 -9.46 -4.92
C LEU A 387 3.61 -9.21 -5.29
N LEU A 388 3.20 -7.94 -5.42
CA LEU A 388 1.85 -7.59 -5.86
C LEU A 388 1.59 -8.06 -7.30
N SER A 389 2.56 -7.93 -8.19
CA SER A 389 2.42 -8.35 -9.59
C SER A 389 2.21 -9.87 -9.74
N LEU A 390 2.77 -10.68 -8.84
CA LEU A 390 2.58 -12.13 -8.85
C LEU A 390 1.15 -12.55 -8.44
N LEU A 391 0.39 -11.69 -7.75
CA LEU A 391 -0.98 -12.00 -7.34
C LEU A 391 -1.96 -12.04 -8.53
N THR A 392 -1.58 -11.55 -9.69
CA THR A 392 -2.41 -11.60 -10.91
C THR A 392 -2.41 -12.98 -11.57
N ASN A 393 -1.37 -13.78 -11.33
CA ASN A 393 -1.25 -15.14 -11.88
C ASN A 393 -1.64 -16.17 -10.82
N THR A 394 -2.92 -16.51 -10.79
CA THR A 394 -3.51 -17.38 -9.75
C THR A 394 -2.92 -18.78 -9.71
N ASP A 395 -2.66 -19.39 -10.87
CA ASP A 395 -2.16 -20.78 -10.96
C ASP A 395 -0.71 -20.87 -10.49
N PHE A 396 0.14 -19.97 -10.95
CA PHE A 396 1.51 -19.87 -10.47
C PHE A 396 1.58 -19.62 -8.97
N LEU A 397 0.76 -18.68 -8.48
CA LEU A 397 0.65 -18.36 -7.06
C LEU A 397 0.22 -19.56 -6.23
N PHE A 398 -0.84 -20.26 -6.68
CA PHE A 398 -1.37 -21.44 -5.99
C PHE A 398 -0.33 -22.57 -5.93
N ASN A 399 0.32 -22.87 -7.04
CA ASN A 399 1.38 -23.87 -7.12
C ASN A 399 2.55 -23.55 -6.19
N LEU A 400 3.04 -22.31 -6.21
CA LEU A 400 4.13 -21.89 -5.35
C LEU A 400 3.77 -22.00 -3.85
N ILE A 401 2.58 -21.53 -3.47
CA ILE A 401 2.12 -21.58 -2.07
C ILE A 401 1.86 -23.00 -1.61
N SER A 402 1.23 -23.84 -2.41
CA SER A 402 0.93 -25.23 -2.03
C SER A 402 2.20 -26.05 -1.83
N ARG A 403 3.23 -25.79 -2.64
CA ARG A 403 4.52 -26.51 -2.58
C ARG A 403 5.42 -26.04 -1.44
N TYR A 404 5.52 -24.73 -1.20
CA TYR A 404 6.52 -24.17 -0.28
C TYR A 404 5.95 -23.54 1.00
N CYS A 405 4.63 -23.40 1.11
CA CYS A 405 3.99 -22.82 2.27
C CYS A 405 3.00 -23.80 2.90
N HIS A 406 3.50 -24.96 3.35
CA HIS A 406 2.66 -25.92 4.08
C HIS A 406 2.14 -25.31 5.37
N ARG A 407 0.84 -25.27 5.52
CA ARG A 407 0.18 -24.97 6.78
C ARG A 407 -0.81 -26.10 7.06
N THR A 408 -0.70 -26.69 8.23
CA THR A 408 -1.66 -27.62 8.78
C THR A 408 -2.82 -26.85 9.39
N GLY A 409 -4.04 -27.33 9.20
CA GLY A 409 -5.24 -26.74 9.78
C GLY A 409 -6.22 -26.18 8.75
N LYS A 410 -7.51 -26.41 9.00
CA LYS A 410 -8.65 -26.01 8.18
C LYS A 410 -8.60 -24.51 7.83
N TRP A 411 -8.26 -23.68 8.82
CA TRP A 411 -8.18 -22.22 8.69
C TRP A 411 -7.13 -21.74 7.69
N SER A 412 -6.07 -22.47 7.55
CA SER A 412 -4.93 -22.14 6.70
C SER A 412 -5.16 -22.55 5.25
N ARG A 413 -5.97 -23.56 5.03
CA ARG A 413 -6.32 -24.08 3.71
C ARG A 413 -7.34 -23.17 3.02
N ASP A 414 -8.30 -22.66 3.77
CA ASP A 414 -9.41 -21.85 3.25
C ASP A 414 -9.10 -20.34 3.15
N SER A 415 -7.96 -19.89 3.68
CA SER A 415 -7.57 -18.47 3.54
C SER A 415 -7.09 -18.21 2.13
N SER A 416 -7.84 -17.39 1.40
CA SER A 416 -7.41 -16.81 0.12
C SER A 416 -5.99 -16.26 0.29
N ALA A 417 -5.12 -16.59 -0.59
CA ALA A 417 -3.71 -16.46 -0.58
C ALA A 417 -3.12 -15.14 -0.30
N PRO A 418 -2.74 -14.86 0.80
CA PRO A 418 -2.19 -13.58 0.97
C PRO A 418 -0.72 -13.58 0.69
N LEU A 419 -0.34 -12.39 0.39
CA LEU A 419 0.98 -11.89 0.18
C LEU A 419 2.02 -12.43 1.21
N TYR A 420 1.60 -12.63 2.46
CA TYR A 420 2.43 -13.26 3.51
C TYR A 420 2.86 -14.69 3.18
N ARG A 421 1.94 -15.48 2.64
CA ARG A 421 2.21 -16.88 2.23
C ARG A 421 3.09 -16.91 0.99
N LEU A 422 2.82 -16.03 0.04
CA LEU A 422 3.63 -15.88 -1.18
C LEU A 422 5.09 -15.56 -0.82
N ARG A 423 5.31 -14.52 0.00
CA ARG A 423 6.67 -14.17 0.41
C ARG A 423 7.37 -15.30 1.16
N LEU A 424 6.65 -16.01 2.03
CA LEU A 424 7.20 -17.17 2.72
C LEU A 424 7.59 -18.28 1.74
N ALA A 425 6.75 -18.56 0.74
CA ALA A 425 7.04 -19.58 -0.27
C ALA A 425 8.28 -19.20 -1.11
N ILE A 426 8.38 -17.95 -1.55
CA ILE A 426 9.55 -17.42 -2.27
C ILE A 426 10.82 -17.53 -1.41
N SER A 427 10.75 -17.09 -0.16
CA SER A 427 11.88 -17.17 0.77
C SER A 427 12.38 -18.62 0.93
N ARG A 428 11.48 -19.58 1.13
CA ARG A 428 11.84 -21.00 1.27
C ARG A 428 12.42 -21.60 -0.01
N LEU A 429 11.84 -21.27 -1.17
CA LEU A 429 12.34 -21.72 -2.45
C LEU A 429 13.77 -21.21 -2.68
N TRP A 430 14.01 -19.92 -2.53
CA TRP A 430 15.31 -19.32 -2.80
C TRP A 430 16.37 -19.59 -1.73
N LEU A 431 16.00 -19.83 -0.48
CA LEU A 431 16.95 -20.32 0.55
C LEU A 431 17.39 -21.75 0.27
N SER A 432 16.53 -22.58 -0.35
CA SER A 432 16.90 -23.95 -0.77
C SER A 432 17.66 -24.00 -2.11
N PHE A 433 17.59 -22.92 -2.87
CA PHE A 433 18.24 -22.74 -4.16
C PHE A 433 18.72 -21.29 -4.26
N ARG A 434 20.02 -21.04 -3.99
CA ARG A 434 20.56 -19.69 -4.15
C ARG A 434 20.42 -19.23 -5.59
N PRO A 435 19.80 -18.06 -5.84
CA PRO A 435 19.79 -17.44 -7.16
C PRO A 435 21.22 -17.26 -7.65
N HIS A 436 21.51 -17.76 -8.84
CA HIS A 436 22.77 -17.46 -9.49
C HIS A 436 22.68 -16.09 -10.16
N SER A 437 23.84 -15.45 -10.32
CA SER A 437 23.93 -14.18 -11.05
C SER A 437 23.17 -14.25 -12.36
N LEU A 438 22.24 -13.33 -12.53
CA LEU A 438 21.37 -13.20 -13.70
C LEU A 438 22.13 -13.10 -15.02
N PRO A 439 21.46 -13.43 -16.17
CA PRO A 439 22.05 -13.31 -17.48
C PRO A 439 22.67 -11.95 -17.69
N SER A 440 23.76 -11.91 -18.39
CA SER A 440 24.40 -10.66 -18.76
C SER A 440 23.40 -9.72 -19.43
N LEU A 441 23.39 -8.46 -19.02
CA LEU A 441 22.84 -7.37 -19.83
C LEU A 441 23.71 -7.27 -21.10
N THR A 442 23.67 -8.27 -21.95
CA THR A 442 24.35 -8.26 -23.25
C THR A 442 23.32 -7.96 -24.30
N SER A 443 23.57 -6.83 -24.91
CA SER A 443 23.44 -6.53 -26.32
C SER A 443 22.20 -7.11 -27.05
N GLY A 444 21.26 -6.30 -27.30
CA GLY A 444 20.51 -6.16 -28.51
C GLY A 444 20.79 -4.79 -29.04
#